data_04067d3b8c766f295fd7b36a52483e5b
#
_entry.id   04067d3b8c766f295fd7b36a52483e5b
#
_cell.length_a   1.000
_cell.length_b   1.000
_cell.length_c   1.000
_cell.angle_alpha   90.00
_cell.angle_beta   90.00
_cell.angle_gamma   90.00
#
_symmetry.space_group_name_H-M   'P 1'
#
loop_
_entity.id
_entity.type
_entity.pdbx_description
1 polymer ?
#
loop_
_entity_poly.entity_id
_entity_poly.type
_entity_poly.pdbx_seq_one_letter_code
_entity_poly.pdbx_strand_id
1 'polypeptide(L)'
;MLEPVTRKTAFAGFEWDAGNRGKCQKHGVAIQEIEHVLTHAETLITPDPKNPAGEPRFLAIGRTRQGRYTFVVFTPRQRAAGARLRPISARYMHKREIRKYEQEIARAQER
;
A
#
# COMPACT_ATOMS: atom_id res chain seq x y z
N MET A 1 -5.94 12.11 -5.98
CA MET A 1 -5.45 11.45 -7.20
C MET A 1 -4.55 10.28 -6.83
N LEU A 2 -4.68 9.18 -7.52
CA LEU A 2 -3.84 8.02 -7.29
C LEU A 2 -2.56 8.11 -8.12
N GLU A 3 -1.43 7.85 -7.50
CA GLU A 3 -0.14 7.90 -8.17
C GLU A 3 0.51 6.52 -8.13
N PRO A 4 1.15 6.09 -9.22
CA PRO A 4 1.85 4.82 -9.21
C PRO A 4 3.11 4.91 -8.34
N VAL A 5 3.45 3.80 -7.72
CA VAL A 5 4.75 3.67 -7.06
C VAL A 5 5.80 3.59 -8.16
N THR A 6 6.69 4.56 -8.23
CA THR A 6 7.72 4.56 -9.25
C THR A 6 8.98 3.88 -8.73
N ARG A 7 9.71 3.24 -9.64
CA ARG A 7 10.98 2.61 -9.31
C ARG A 7 12.07 3.60 -8.94
N LYS A 8 11.84 4.87 -9.27
CA LYS A 8 12.79 5.94 -8.94
C LYS A 8 12.80 6.27 -7.46
N THR A 9 11.74 5.88 -6.75
CA THR A 9 11.72 6.05 -5.31
C THR A 9 12.54 4.92 -4.70
N ALA A 10 13.83 5.17 -4.57
CA ALA A 10 14.70 4.20 -3.93
C ALA A 10 14.48 4.24 -2.43
N PHE A 11 14.15 3.11 -1.85
CA PHE A 11 14.11 2.98 -0.39
C PHE A 11 14.97 1.80 0.03
N ALA A 12 15.50 1.92 1.26
CA ALA A 12 16.44 0.95 1.80
C ALA A 12 15.78 -0.35 2.26
N GLY A 13 14.46 -0.43 2.18
CA GLY A 13 13.71 -1.63 2.53
C GLY A 13 12.48 -1.34 3.37
N PHE A 14 12.02 -2.37 4.04
CA PHE A 14 10.83 -2.31 4.88
C PHE A 14 11.21 -2.28 6.35
N GLU A 15 10.35 -1.69 7.15
CA GLU A 15 10.55 -1.63 8.60
C GLU A 15 9.48 -2.46 9.29
N TRP A 16 9.90 -3.62 9.82
CA TRP A 16 9.03 -4.55 10.51
C TRP A 16 9.46 -4.73 11.96
N ASP A 17 8.51 -4.83 12.86
CA ASP A 17 8.72 -5.25 14.24
C ASP A 17 7.52 -6.07 14.71
N ALA A 18 7.52 -6.52 15.95
CA ALA A 18 6.43 -7.34 16.46
C ALA A 18 5.07 -6.64 16.36
N GLY A 19 5.04 -5.34 16.58
CA GLY A 19 3.79 -4.57 16.55
C GLY A 19 3.13 -4.55 15.19
N ASN A 20 3.85 -4.11 14.17
CA ASN A 20 3.23 -4.01 12.85
C ASN A 20 3.11 -5.37 12.13
N ARG A 21 3.97 -6.35 12.45
CA ARG A 21 3.82 -7.71 11.91
C ARG A 21 2.46 -8.31 12.27
N GLY A 22 2.08 -8.21 13.53
CA GLY A 22 0.80 -8.74 13.97
C GLY A 22 -0.37 -8.00 13.37
N LYS A 23 -0.30 -6.69 13.39
CA LYS A 23 -1.38 -5.84 12.89
C LYS A 23 -1.61 -6.00 11.39
N CYS A 24 -0.54 -6.08 10.61
CA CYS A 24 -0.64 -6.21 9.16
C CYS A 24 -1.16 -7.57 8.72
N GLN A 25 -0.91 -8.63 9.49
CA GLN A 25 -1.36 -9.97 9.14
C GLN A 25 -2.71 -10.35 9.74
N LYS A 26 -3.29 -9.46 10.51
CA LYS A 26 -4.55 -9.70 11.21
C LYS A 26 -5.69 -10.14 10.28
N HIS A 27 -5.69 -9.65 9.06
CA HIS A 27 -6.74 -9.94 8.07
C HIS A 27 -6.29 -10.94 7.01
N GLY A 28 -5.21 -11.67 7.28
CA GLY A 28 -4.80 -12.78 6.43
C GLY A 28 -3.86 -12.45 5.29
N VAL A 29 -3.39 -11.21 5.19
CA VAL A 29 -2.42 -10.83 4.15
C VAL A 29 -1.01 -11.16 4.65
N ALA A 30 -0.28 -11.99 3.92
CA ALA A 30 1.07 -12.38 4.30
C ALA A 30 2.06 -11.23 4.10
N ILE A 31 3.12 -11.20 4.89
CA ILE A 31 4.16 -10.17 4.81
C ILE A 31 4.75 -10.07 3.40
N GLN A 32 5.04 -11.20 2.77
CA GLN A 32 5.61 -11.21 1.41
C GLN A 32 4.64 -10.58 0.40
N GLU A 33 3.35 -10.75 0.58
CA GLU A 33 2.36 -10.14 -0.31
C GLU A 33 2.26 -8.63 -0.06
N ILE A 34 2.37 -8.19 1.17
CA ILE A 34 2.40 -6.77 1.51
C ILE A 34 3.60 -6.11 0.83
N GLU A 35 4.76 -6.71 0.96
CA GLU A 35 5.98 -6.20 0.32
C GLU A 35 5.85 -6.18 -1.21
N HIS A 36 5.22 -7.23 -1.78
CA HIS A 36 4.98 -7.27 -3.21
C HIS A 36 4.08 -6.11 -3.66
N VAL A 37 2.97 -5.87 -2.97
CA VAL A 37 2.07 -4.75 -3.29
C VAL A 37 2.82 -3.42 -3.25
N LEU A 38 3.64 -3.21 -2.23
CA LEU A 38 4.33 -1.93 -2.04
C LEU A 38 5.45 -1.70 -3.05
N THR A 39 5.91 -2.72 -3.73
CA THR A 39 7.01 -2.61 -4.71
C THR A 39 6.58 -2.85 -6.14
N HIS A 40 5.32 -3.21 -6.37
CA HIS A 40 4.85 -3.48 -7.72
C HIS A 40 4.60 -2.18 -8.49
N ALA A 41 5.04 -2.14 -9.75
CA ALA A 41 4.98 -0.93 -10.56
C ALA A 41 3.55 -0.41 -10.81
N GLU A 42 2.57 -1.29 -10.81
CA GLU A 42 1.17 -0.91 -11.06
C GLU A 42 0.39 -0.56 -9.79
N THR A 43 1.01 -0.66 -8.64
CA THR A 43 0.36 -0.26 -7.39
C THR A 43 0.16 1.25 -7.35
N LEU A 44 -1.03 1.67 -6.97
CA LEU A 44 -1.36 3.09 -6.88
C LEU A 44 -1.25 3.55 -5.44
N ILE A 45 -0.69 4.74 -5.25
CA ILE A 45 -0.48 5.32 -3.93
C ILE A 45 -1.29 6.61 -3.83
N THR A 46 -1.98 6.78 -2.72
CA THR A 46 -2.72 8.00 -2.41
C THR A 46 -2.54 8.32 -0.93
N PRO A 47 -2.63 9.59 -0.54
CA PRO A 47 -2.67 9.89 0.89
C PRO A 47 -3.83 9.15 1.56
N ASP A 48 -3.62 8.68 2.79
CA ASP A 48 -4.66 8.00 3.53
C ASP A 48 -5.73 9.01 3.97
N PRO A 49 -6.97 8.90 3.48
CA PRO A 49 -8.00 9.88 3.83
C PRO A 49 -8.44 9.80 5.28
N LYS A 50 -8.11 8.73 5.97
CA LYS A 50 -8.45 8.55 7.39
C LYS A 50 -7.31 8.92 8.32
N ASN A 51 -6.24 9.48 7.78
CA ASN A 51 -5.08 9.81 8.59
C ASN A 51 -5.38 10.99 9.50
N PRO A 52 -5.34 10.84 10.82
CA PRO A 52 -5.42 11.98 11.71
C PRO A 52 -4.16 12.82 11.59
N ALA A 53 -4.18 14.03 12.12
CA ALA A 53 -3.00 14.90 12.15
C ALA A 53 -1.81 14.15 12.78
N GLY A 54 -0.64 14.27 12.19
CA GLY A 54 0.56 13.62 12.69
C GLY A 54 1.41 13.06 11.57
N GLU A 55 1.89 11.84 11.76
CA GLU A 55 2.78 11.17 10.81
C GLU A 55 2.09 10.96 9.46
N PRO A 56 2.73 11.29 8.34
CA PRO A 56 2.15 11.09 7.02
C PRO A 56 1.87 9.61 6.76
N ARG A 57 0.66 9.30 6.33
CA ARG A 57 0.25 7.95 5.98
C ARG A 57 -0.29 7.90 4.58
N PHE A 58 -0.03 6.80 3.91
CA PHE A 58 -0.43 6.57 2.53
C PHE A 58 -1.19 5.26 2.43
N LEU A 59 -2.07 5.22 1.44
CA LEU A 59 -2.82 4.02 1.09
C LEU A 59 -2.30 3.50 -0.24
N ALA A 60 -1.85 2.26 -0.26
CA ALA A 60 -1.47 1.56 -1.47
C ALA A 60 -2.61 0.64 -1.89
N ILE A 61 -2.96 0.67 -3.16
CA ILE A 61 -3.97 -0.19 -3.76
C ILE A 61 -3.29 -1.00 -4.85
N GLY A 62 -3.18 -2.29 -4.66
CA GLY A 62 -2.48 -3.15 -5.61
C GLY A 62 -2.92 -4.59 -5.48
N ARG A 63 -2.30 -5.45 -6.29
CA ARG A 63 -2.63 -6.87 -6.31
C ARG A 63 -1.49 -7.69 -5.74
N THR A 64 -1.85 -8.75 -5.03
CA THR A 64 -0.88 -9.77 -4.63
C THR A 64 -0.41 -10.53 -5.86
N ARG A 65 0.58 -11.41 -5.68
CA ARG A 65 1.06 -12.26 -6.79
C ARG A 65 -0.04 -13.17 -7.35
N GLN A 66 -1.05 -13.48 -6.53
CA GLN A 66 -2.22 -14.26 -6.98
C GLN A 66 -3.32 -13.40 -7.58
N GLY A 67 -3.10 -12.10 -7.71
CA GLY A 67 -4.05 -11.21 -8.34
C GLY A 67 -5.15 -10.66 -7.43
N ARG A 68 -5.06 -10.85 -6.12
CA ARG A 68 -6.06 -10.30 -5.19
C ARG A 68 -5.81 -8.84 -4.90
N TYR A 69 -6.84 -8.04 -5.08
CA TYR A 69 -6.76 -6.62 -4.72
C TYR A 69 -6.64 -6.45 -3.22
N THR A 70 -5.72 -5.60 -2.82
CA THR A 70 -5.30 -5.43 -1.42
C THR A 70 -5.09 -3.96 -1.11
N PHE A 71 -5.52 -3.54 0.08
CA PHE A 71 -5.17 -2.24 0.65
C PHE A 71 -4.01 -2.42 1.61
N VAL A 72 -3.01 -1.56 1.49
CA VAL A 72 -1.91 -1.51 2.47
C VAL A 72 -1.74 -0.06 2.89
N VAL A 73 -1.87 0.20 4.19
CA VAL A 73 -1.55 1.51 4.77
C VAL A 73 -0.10 1.47 5.24
N PHE A 74 0.66 2.48 4.88
CA PHE A 74 2.07 2.54 5.26
C PHE A 74 2.51 3.99 5.50
N THR A 75 3.65 4.14 6.12
CA THR A 75 4.30 5.44 6.31
C THR A 75 5.78 5.33 5.94
N PRO A 76 6.33 6.33 5.25
CA PRO A 76 7.79 6.36 5.03
C PRO A 76 8.51 6.75 6.31
N ARG A 77 9.67 6.17 6.52
CA ARG A 77 10.55 6.48 7.63
C ARG A 77 11.93 6.83 7.11
N GLN A 78 12.45 7.97 7.53
CA GLN A 78 13.81 8.36 7.18
C GLN A 78 14.79 7.70 8.15
N ARG A 79 15.81 7.04 7.59
CA ARG A 79 16.86 6.39 8.35
C ARG A 79 18.21 6.77 7.77
N ALA A 80 19.29 6.55 8.52
CA ALA A 80 20.64 6.88 8.07
C ALA A 80 21.00 6.22 6.74
N ALA A 81 20.55 4.99 6.52
CA ALA A 81 20.81 4.23 5.29
C ALA A 81 19.84 4.57 4.15
N GLY A 82 18.89 5.49 4.35
CA GLY A 82 17.90 5.85 3.35
C GLY A 82 16.48 5.67 3.85
N ALA A 83 15.51 6.04 3.03
CA ALA A 83 14.10 5.93 3.37
C ALA A 83 13.66 4.47 3.43
N ARG A 84 12.84 4.13 4.42
CA ARG A 84 12.23 2.81 4.56
C ARG A 84 10.72 2.96 4.57
N LEU A 85 10.02 1.92 4.15
CA LEU A 85 8.56 1.87 4.22
C LEU A 85 8.13 1.05 5.43
N ARG A 86 7.32 1.67 6.29
CA ARG A 86 6.77 0.98 7.45
C ARG A 86 5.30 0.65 7.20
N PRO A 87 4.97 -0.61 6.92
CA PRO A 87 3.57 -1.02 6.80
C PRO A 87 2.86 -0.88 8.15
N ILE A 88 1.61 -0.44 8.12
CA ILE A 88 0.80 -0.20 9.32
C ILE A 88 -0.35 -1.18 9.40
N SER A 89 -1.04 -1.41 8.29
CA SER A 89 -2.14 -2.36 8.21
C SER A 89 -2.34 -2.83 6.78
N ALA A 90 -2.96 -3.98 6.63
CA ALA A 90 -3.26 -4.53 5.31
C ALA A 90 -4.53 -5.37 5.38
N ARG A 91 -5.32 -5.33 4.31
CA ARG A 91 -6.47 -6.22 4.16
C ARG A 91 -6.81 -6.37 2.69
N TYR A 92 -7.48 -7.44 2.37
CA TYR A 92 -8.02 -7.61 1.02
C TYR A 92 -9.23 -6.70 0.80
N MET A 93 -9.41 -6.27 -0.44
CA MET A 93 -10.55 -5.45 -0.80
C MET A 93 -11.81 -6.30 -0.89
N HIS A 94 -12.95 -5.73 -0.50
CA HIS A 94 -14.25 -6.35 -0.69
C HIS A 94 -14.72 -6.19 -2.13
N LYS A 95 -15.59 -7.05 -2.60
CA LYS A 95 -16.09 -7.02 -3.99
C LYS A 95 -16.64 -5.66 -4.40
N ARG A 96 -17.34 -4.99 -3.48
CA ARG A 96 -17.89 -3.66 -3.73
C ARG A 96 -16.79 -2.63 -3.96
N GLU A 97 -15.73 -2.71 -3.16
CA GLU A 97 -14.58 -1.82 -3.27
C GLU A 97 -13.82 -2.04 -4.57
N ILE A 98 -13.66 -3.30 -4.96
CA ILE A 98 -12.99 -3.66 -6.22
C ILE A 98 -13.77 -3.07 -7.41
N ARG A 99 -15.08 -3.23 -7.41
CA ARG A 99 -15.93 -2.69 -8.48
C ARG A 99 -15.80 -1.18 -8.60
N LYS A 100 -15.85 -0.49 -7.47
CA LYS A 100 -15.72 0.96 -7.45
C LYS A 100 -14.36 1.40 -7.96
N TYR A 101 -13.31 0.73 -7.52
CA TYR A 101 -11.95 1.03 -7.95
C TYR A 101 -11.78 0.84 -9.46
N GLU A 102 -12.29 -0.27 -9.99
CA GLU A 102 -12.20 -0.55 -11.42
C GLU A 102 -12.97 0.47 -12.24
N GLN A 103 -14.11 0.93 -11.76
CA GLN A 103 -14.87 1.99 -12.41
C GLN A 103 -14.11 3.31 -12.45
N GLU A 104 -13.44 3.65 -11.38
CA GLU A 104 -12.63 4.88 -11.31
C GLU A 104 -11.44 4.83 -12.27
N ILE A 105 -10.79 3.68 -12.36
CA ILE A 105 -9.69 3.48 -13.30
C ILE A 105 -10.19 3.59 -14.73
N ALA A 106 -11.33 2.98 -15.05
CA ALA A 106 -11.91 3.06 -16.40
C ALA A 106 -12.25 4.50 -16.78
N ARG A 107 -12.82 5.29 -15.87
CA ARG A 107 -13.11 6.71 -16.12
C ARG A 107 -11.85 7.51 -16.37
N ALA A 108 -10.79 7.24 -15.62
CA ALA A 108 -9.52 7.94 -15.80
C ALA A 108 -8.93 7.64 -17.17
N GLN A 109 -9.12 6.45 -17.69
CA GLN A 109 -8.60 6.04 -19.00
C GLN A 109 -9.41 6.60 -20.18
N GLU A 110 -10.64 7.01 -19.93
CA GLU A 110 -11.51 7.60 -20.96
C GLU A 110 -11.22 9.07 -21.25
N ARG A 111 -10.40 9.71 -20.45
CA ARG A 111 -10.09 11.13 -20.60
C ARG A 111 -8.97 11.39 -21.57
#